data_22a323f4060b6cdfb4b158df0c5c9137
#
_entry.id   22a323f4060b6cdfb4b158df0c5c9137
#
_cell.length_a   1.000
_cell.length_b   1.000
_cell.length_c   1.000
_cell.angle_alpha   90.00
_cell.angle_beta   90.00
_cell.angle_gamma   90.00
#
_symmetry.space_group_name_H-M   'P 1'
#
loop_
_entity.id
_entity.type
_entity.pdbx_description
1 polymer ?
#
loop_
_entity_poly.entity_id
_entity_poly.type
_entity_poly.pdbx_seq_one_letter_code
_entity_poly.pdbx_strand_id
1 'polypeptide(L)'
;DARIEHVKKQITPFPSFASALKALGIDYGNLIESDLRKKGCGPKDNPWGHFEKLLNKEIKVDSAVYNSSLPTYRISWEGQTSNVRERLITLSRFELESDVIEHFIDDVESDILSNPYLISEWCARNFIEKVSTRTIDLGAFPDPTIQGDNVPVPPFAAESILDTRRLRSLVVERLYSVLTDGDTLVSIKEMEDYLRDIMTEEDKARLLRLCS
;
A
#
# COMPACT_ATOMS: atom_id res chain seq x y z
N ASP A 1 18.82 1.53 11.82
CA ASP A 1 18.40 2.91 11.54
C ASP A 1 17.00 2.97 10.94
N ALA A 2 15.99 2.79 11.82
CA ALA A 2 14.56 2.79 11.47
C ALA A 2 14.12 4.07 10.71
N ARG A 3 14.79 5.19 10.95
CA ARG A 3 14.48 6.48 10.29
C ARG A 3 14.93 6.51 8.83
N ILE A 4 16.02 5.86 8.49
CA ILE A 4 16.52 5.73 7.11
C ILE A 4 15.68 4.70 6.34
N GLU A 5 15.22 3.63 6.99
CA GLU A 5 14.31 2.67 6.39
C GLU A 5 12.93 3.26 6.12
N HIS A 6 12.42 4.09 7.06
CA HIS A 6 11.14 4.78 6.86
C HIS A 6 11.20 5.76 5.68
N VAL A 7 12.28 6.54 5.56
CA VAL A 7 12.51 7.45 4.41
C VAL A 7 12.70 6.67 3.11
N LYS A 8 13.35 5.49 3.14
CA LYS A 8 13.52 4.65 1.94
C LYS A 8 12.20 4.03 1.48
N LYS A 9 11.31 3.64 2.39
CA LYS A 9 9.96 3.13 2.05
C LYS A 9 9.08 4.17 1.36
N GLN A 10 9.26 5.46 1.66
CA GLN A 10 8.52 6.56 1.03
C GLN A 10 8.99 6.91 -0.40
N ILE A 11 10.07 6.30 -0.89
CA ILE A 11 10.67 6.60 -2.21
C ILE A 11 10.22 5.62 -3.30
N THR A 12 9.40 4.63 -2.97
CA THR A 12 8.91 3.64 -3.94
C THR A 12 7.39 3.67 -4.05
N PRO A 13 6.83 3.52 -5.27
CA PRO A 13 5.39 3.37 -5.45
C PRO A 13 4.83 2.02 -4.96
N PHE A 14 5.69 1.11 -4.49
CA PHE A 14 5.31 -0.22 -4.00
C PHE A 14 6.02 -0.54 -2.66
N PRO A 15 5.69 0.18 -1.57
CA PRO A 15 6.39 0.03 -0.28
C PRO A 15 6.22 -1.35 0.36
N SER A 16 5.13 -2.05 0.05
CA SER A 16 4.83 -3.38 0.63
C SER A 16 4.98 -4.53 -0.36
N PHE A 17 5.85 -4.40 -1.37
CA PHE A 17 6.13 -5.49 -2.30
C PHE A 17 6.59 -6.77 -1.57
N ALA A 18 7.51 -6.65 -0.63
CA ALA A 18 8.00 -7.79 0.15
C ALA A 18 6.92 -8.42 1.05
N SER A 19 6.05 -7.58 1.66
CA SER A 19 4.89 -8.05 2.45
C SER A 19 3.88 -8.79 1.57
N ALA A 20 3.65 -8.32 0.34
CA ALA A 20 2.76 -8.98 -0.61
C ALA A 20 3.31 -10.32 -1.11
N LEU A 21 4.62 -10.46 -1.29
CA LEU A 21 5.25 -11.74 -1.56
C LEU A 21 5.07 -12.71 -0.39
N LYS A 22 5.24 -12.24 0.85
CA LYS A 22 5.02 -13.05 2.04
C LYS A 22 3.58 -13.51 2.16
N ALA A 23 2.60 -12.67 1.86
CA ALA A 23 1.18 -13.03 1.82
C ALA A 23 0.86 -14.14 0.81
N LEU A 24 1.68 -14.31 -0.22
CA LEU A 24 1.62 -15.44 -1.18
C LEU A 24 2.35 -16.70 -0.70
N GLY A 25 2.91 -16.71 0.51
CA GLY A 25 3.78 -17.79 0.99
C GLY A 25 5.16 -17.79 0.32
N ILE A 26 5.59 -16.66 -0.24
CA ILE A 26 6.91 -16.49 -0.82
C ILE A 26 7.81 -15.86 0.23
N ASP A 27 8.64 -16.70 0.83
CA ASP A 27 9.63 -16.26 1.80
C ASP A 27 10.73 -15.40 1.15
N TYR A 28 11.48 -14.70 1.99
CA TYR A 28 12.61 -13.87 1.57
C TYR A 28 12.27 -12.67 0.69
N GLY A 29 11.04 -12.14 0.77
CA GLY A 29 10.57 -11.02 -0.05
C GLY A 29 11.53 -9.81 -0.05
N ASN A 30 12.07 -9.41 1.11
CA ASN A 30 13.05 -8.33 1.21
C ASN A 30 14.36 -8.62 0.46
N LEU A 31 14.83 -9.87 0.49
CA LEU A 31 16.03 -10.28 -0.23
C LEU A 31 15.78 -10.28 -1.73
N ILE A 32 14.63 -10.82 -2.15
CA ILE A 32 14.20 -10.80 -3.56
C ILE A 32 14.15 -9.35 -4.05
N GLU A 33 13.49 -8.45 -3.32
CA GLU A 33 13.42 -7.03 -3.68
C GLU A 33 14.81 -6.40 -3.81
N SER A 34 15.70 -6.63 -2.83
CA SER A 34 17.08 -6.15 -2.86
C SER A 34 17.83 -6.63 -4.10
N ASP A 35 17.67 -7.90 -4.46
CA ASP A 35 18.34 -8.49 -5.60
C ASP A 35 17.77 -7.98 -6.93
N LEU A 36 16.46 -7.78 -7.04
CA LEU A 36 15.83 -7.13 -8.20
C LEU A 36 16.37 -5.70 -8.41
N ARG A 37 16.54 -4.95 -7.31
CA ARG A 37 17.13 -3.60 -7.39
C ARG A 37 18.57 -3.61 -7.89
N LYS A 38 19.40 -4.57 -7.48
CA LYS A 38 20.76 -4.76 -8.01
C LYS A 38 20.78 -5.12 -9.50
N LYS A 39 19.68 -5.69 -10.01
CA LYS A 39 19.52 -6.12 -11.42
C LYS A 39 18.75 -5.12 -12.28
N GLY A 40 18.62 -3.88 -11.83
CA GLY A 40 18.11 -2.77 -12.63
C GLY A 40 16.65 -2.39 -12.37
N CYS A 41 15.99 -2.99 -11.37
CA CYS A 41 14.73 -2.47 -10.89
C CYS A 41 14.97 -1.19 -10.08
N GLY A 42 14.74 -0.04 -10.68
CA GLY A 42 14.88 1.25 -9.99
C GLY A 42 13.90 1.42 -8.84
N PRO A 43 14.16 2.36 -7.92
CA PRO A 43 13.27 2.60 -6.77
C PRO A 43 11.88 3.05 -7.19
N LYS A 44 11.73 3.63 -8.39
CA LYS A 44 10.46 4.12 -8.95
C LYS A 44 9.79 3.13 -9.91
N ASP A 45 10.42 1.99 -10.17
CA ASP A 45 9.90 1.00 -11.10
C ASP A 45 8.88 0.07 -10.44
N ASN A 46 8.06 -0.58 -11.28
CA ASN A 46 7.17 -1.64 -10.83
C ASN A 46 7.97 -2.94 -10.59
N PRO A 47 8.13 -3.39 -9.33
CA PRO A 47 8.91 -4.59 -9.02
C PRO A 47 8.24 -5.89 -9.49
N TRP A 48 6.93 -5.89 -9.71
CA TRP A 48 6.19 -7.09 -10.14
C TRP A 48 6.62 -7.58 -11.52
N GLY A 49 6.83 -6.67 -12.48
CA GLY A 49 7.34 -7.05 -13.80
C GLY A 49 8.76 -7.61 -13.74
N HIS A 50 9.60 -7.11 -12.83
CA HIS A 50 10.94 -7.67 -12.61
C HIS A 50 10.89 -9.02 -11.89
N PHE A 51 9.95 -9.19 -10.97
CA PHE A 51 9.70 -10.46 -10.30
C PHE A 51 9.25 -11.55 -11.28
N GLU A 52 8.36 -11.24 -12.21
CA GLU A 52 7.96 -12.17 -13.28
C GLU A 52 9.14 -12.57 -14.15
N LYS A 53 10.00 -11.62 -14.53
CA LYS A 53 11.24 -11.91 -15.26
C LYS A 53 12.20 -12.81 -14.48
N LEU A 54 12.28 -12.64 -13.16
CA LEU A 54 13.05 -13.53 -12.28
C LEU A 54 12.49 -14.95 -12.29
N LEU A 55 11.17 -15.10 -12.14
CA LEU A 55 10.49 -16.41 -12.17
C LEU A 55 10.67 -17.12 -13.51
N ASN A 56 10.68 -16.35 -14.61
CA ASN A 56 10.88 -16.84 -15.97
C ASN A 56 12.37 -17.06 -16.33
N LYS A 57 13.30 -16.83 -15.38
CA LYS A 57 14.75 -16.95 -15.57
C LYS A 57 15.34 -15.98 -16.60
N GLU A 58 14.62 -14.92 -16.93
CA GLU A 58 15.12 -13.83 -17.79
C GLU A 58 16.12 -12.95 -17.01
N ILE A 59 15.91 -12.80 -15.72
CA ILE A 59 16.86 -12.20 -14.77
C ILE A 59 17.51 -13.31 -13.97
N LYS A 60 18.84 -13.35 -13.96
CA LYS A 60 19.62 -14.30 -13.16
C LYS A 60 20.11 -13.62 -11.90
N VAL A 61 19.77 -14.21 -10.77
CA VAL A 61 20.21 -13.80 -9.44
C VAL A 61 20.94 -14.97 -8.81
N ASP A 62 22.15 -14.73 -8.31
CA ASP A 62 22.95 -15.73 -7.63
C ASP A 62 22.65 -15.70 -6.13
N SER A 63 21.45 -16.16 -5.75
CA SER A 63 21.08 -16.29 -4.35
C SER A 63 21.04 -17.75 -3.92
N ALA A 64 21.98 -18.14 -3.06
CA ALA A 64 21.96 -19.49 -2.47
C ALA A 64 20.75 -19.71 -1.54
N VAL A 65 20.06 -18.63 -1.14
CA VAL A 65 18.99 -18.68 -0.13
C VAL A 65 17.66 -19.14 -0.74
N TYR A 66 17.27 -18.59 -1.90
CA TYR A 66 15.93 -18.86 -2.47
C TYR A 66 15.93 -19.39 -3.91
N ASN A 67 17.09 -19.51 -4.57
CA ASN A 67 17.14 -20.02 -5.95
C ASN A 67 16.51 -21.41 -6.13
N SER A 68 16.65 -22.29 -5.14
CA SER A 68 16.01 -23.61 -5.16
C SER A 68 14.49 -23.53 -5.03
N SER A 69 13.94 -22.47 -4.46
CA SER A 69 12.51 -22.24 -4.25
C SER A 69 11.82 -21.50 -5.40
N LEU A 70 12.58 -20.94 -6.37
CA LEU A 70 12.00 -20.23 -7.50
C LEU A 70 10.96 -21.02 -8.30
N PRO A 71 11.12 -22.34 -8.55
CA PRO A 71 10.07 -23.12 -9.22
C PRO A 71 8.76 -23.16 -8.42
N THR A 72 8.85 -23.27 -7.09
CA THR A 72 7.68 -23.24 -6.19
C THR A 72 7.04 -21.86 -6.19
N TYR A 73 7.83 -20.79 -6.12
CA TYR A 73 7.35 -19.41 -6.17
C TYR A 73 6.65 -19.08 -7.49
N ARG A 74 7.18 -19.64 -8.60
CA ARG A 74 6.53 -19.54 -9.89
C ARG A 74 5.15 -20.19 -9.89
N ILE A 75 5.02 -21.41 -9.36
CA ILE A 75 3.73 -22.11 -9.23
C ILE A 75 2.76 -21.30 -8.36
N SER A 76 3.23 -20.77 -7.22
CA SER A 76 2.41 -19.92 -6.34
C SER A 76 1.90 -18.67 -7.06
N TRP A 77 2.72 -18.01 -7.87
CA TRP A 77 2.35 -16.82 -8.63
C TRP A 77 1.43 -17.13 -9.81
N GLU A 78 1.81 -18.08 -10.66
CA GLU A 78 1.05 -18.46 -11.86
C GLU A 78 -0.30 -19.12 -11.52
N GLY A 79 -0.39 -19.78 -10.35
CA GLY A 79 -1.63 -20.36 -9.85
C GLY A 79 -2.68 -19.34 -9.39
N GLN A 80 -2.28 -18.07 -9.21
CA GLN A 80 -3.23 -17.04 -8.80
C GLN A 80 -4.09 -16.58 -9.98
N THR A 81 -5.36 -16.29 -9.70
CA THR A 81 -6.27 -15.67 -10.67
C THR A 81 -5.79 -14.26 -11.02
N SER A 82 -6.22 -13.71 -12.16
CA SER A 82 -5.91 -12.34 -12.53
C SER A 82 -6.39 -11.33 -11.48
N ASN A 83 -7.54 -11.55 -10.88
CA ASN A 83 -8.09 -10.70 -9.82
C ASN A 83 -7.19 -10.68 -8.58
N VAL A 84 -6.72 -11.85 -8.11
CA VAL A 84 -5.82 -11.94 -6.95
C VAL A 84 -4.49 -11.25 -7.24
N ARG A 85 -3.92 -11.42 -8.45
CA ARG A 85 -2.68 -10.73 -8.84
C ARG A 85 -2.87 -9.21 -8.87
N GLU A 86 -3.98 -8.73 -9.39
CA GLU A 86 -4.30 -7.31 -9.43
C GLU A 86 -4.49 -6.73 -8.01
N ARG A 87 -5.14 -7.47 -7.10
CA ARG A 87 -5.24 -7.11 -5.68
C ARG A 87 -3.88 -7.04 -5.01
N LEU A 88 -3.00 -8.00 -5.22
CA LEU A 88 -1.64 -8.00 -4.68
C LEU A 88 -0.84 -6.78 -5.15
N ILE A 89 -0.88 -6.49 -6.45
CA ILE A 89 -0.23 -5.32 -7.04
C ILE A 89 -0.79 -4.04 -6.41
N THR A 90 -2.10 -3.95 -6.26
CA THR A 90 -2.77 -2.79 -5.65
C THR A 90 -2.39 -2.64 -4.18
N LEU A 91 -2.51 -3.71 -3.38
CA LEU A 91 -2.20 -3.71 -1.95
C LEU A 91 -0.73 -3.36 -1.68
N SER A 92 0.19 -3.80 -2.54
CA SER A 92 1.62 -3.48 -2.41
C SER A 92 1.96 -1.99 -2.59
N ARG A 93 1.03 -1.17 -3.07
CA ARG A 93 1.18 0.29 -3.18
C ARG A 93 0.99 1.03 -1.85
N PHE A 94 0.42 0.38 -0.85
CA PHE A 94 0.20 0.95 0.48
C PHE A 94 1.18 0.35 1.48
N GLU A 95 1.53 1.07 2.53
CA GLU A 95 2.40 0.53 3.58
C GLU A 95 1.59 -0.41 4.49
N LEU A 96 1.56 -1.71 4.12
CA LEU A 96 0.77 -2.75 4.76
C LEU A 96 1.66 -3.90 5.25
N GLU A 97 1.27 -4.51 6.36
CA GLU A 97 1.83 -5.79 6.82
C GLU A 97 1.20 -6.96 6.05
N SER A 98 1.87 -8.12 6.06
CA SER A 98 1.43 -9.28 5.27
C SER A 98 0.06 -9.83 5.68
N ASP A 99 -0.29 -9.78 6.96
CA ASP A 99 -1.57 -10.25 7.50
C ASP A 99 -2.76 -9.41 6.99
N VAL A 100 -2.58 -8.10 6.88
CA VAL A 100 -3.58 -7.21 6.26
C VAL A 100 -3.74 -7.55 4.78
N ILE A 101 -2.63 -7.79 4.07
CA ILE A 101 -2.67 -8.16 2.65
C ILE A 101 -3.36 -9.51 2.47
N GLU A 102 -3.03 -10.52 3.28
CA GLU A 102 -3.66 -11.85 3.27
C GLU A 102 -5.18 -11.73 3.40
N HIS A 103 -5.66 -10.94 4.37
CA HIS A 103 -7.10 -10.72 4.55
C HIS A 103 -7.77 -10.23 3.26
N PHE A 104 -7.21 -9.20 2.60
CA PHE A 104 -7.82 -8.61 1.40
C PHE A 104 -7.59 -9.40 0.11
N ILE A 105 -6.70 -10.37 0.09
CA ILE A 105 -6.59 -11.35 -1.00
C ILE A 105 -7.77 -12.31 -0.94
N ASP A 106 -8.13 -12.76 0.24
CA ASP A 106 -9.18 -13.75 0.48
C ASP A 106 -10.58 -13.12 0.43
N ASP A 107 -10.72 -11.85 0.83
CA ASP A 107 -11.97 -11.09 0.79
C ASP A 107 -12.27 -10.58 -0.63
N VAL A 108 -12.74 -11.51 -1.48
CA VAL A 108 -13.09 -11.21 -2.89
C VAL A 108 -14.30 -10.30 -3.04
N GLU A 109 -15.13 -10.14 -2.02
CA GLU A 109 -16.31 -9.28 -2.02
C GLU A 109 -15.95 -7.81 -1.81
N SER A 110 -14.83 -7.54 -1.19
CA SER A 110 -14.33 -6.18 -0.96
C SER A 110 -13.84 -5.55 -2.25
N ASP A 111 -14.40 -4.41 -2.62
CA ASP A 111 -14.02 -3.67 -3.84
C ASP A 111 -12.83 -2.74 -3.62
N ILE A 112 -11.73 -3.29 -3.12
CA ILE A 112 -10.49 -2.52 -2.86
C ILE A 112 -9.82 -2.00 -4.14
N LEU A 113 -10.13 -2.60 -5.29
CA LEU A 113 -9.56 -2.18 -6.57
C LEU A 113 -10.10 -0.83 -7.04
N SER A 114 -11.34 -0.49 -6.66
CA SER A 114 -11.93 0.83 -6.92
C SER A 114 -11.92 1.75 -5.69
N ASN A 115 -11.94 1.17 -4.48
CA ASN A 115 -11.96 1.92 -3.24
C ASN A 115 -10.95 1.38 -2.21
N PRO A 116 -9.67 1.76 -2.30
CA PRO A 116 -8.64 1.29 -1.37
C PRO A 116 -8.84 1.78 0.07
N TYR A 117 -9.65 2.82 0.30
CA TYR A 117 -9.95 3.31 1.64
C TYR A 117 -10.74 2.31 2.50
N LEU A 118 -11.33 1.28 1.89
CA LEU A 118 -11.92 0.14 2.62
C LEU A 118 -10.89 -0.57 3.49
N ILE A 119 -9.60 -0.51 3.14
CA ILE A 119 -8.51 -1.10 3.92
C ILE A 119 -8.38 -0.38 5.27
N SER A 120 -8.28 0.96 5.27
CA SER A 120 -8.20 1.74 6.51
C SER A 120 -9.49 1.66 7.34
N GLU A 121 -10.66 1.63 6.69
CA GLU A 121 -11.93 1.41 7.39
C GLU A 121 -11.98 0.05 8.11
N TRP A 122 -11.51 -1.01 7.45
CA TRP A 122 -11.44 -2.34 8.06
C TRP A 122 -10.42 -2.37 9.20
N CYS A 123 -9.24 -1.76 9.01
CA CYS A 123 -8.22 -1.66 10.05
C CYS A 123 -8.72 -0.91 11.28
N ALA A 124 -9.42 0.21 11.08
CA ALA A 124 -10.03 0.96 12.19
C ALA A 124 -11.04 0.10 12.97
N ARG A 125 -11.92 -0.64 12.29
CA ARG A 125 -12.90 -1.56 12.91
C ARG A 125 -12.25 -2.68 13.71
N ASN A 126 -11.06 -3.11 13.33
CA ASN A 126 -10.31 -4.19 13.97
C ASN A 126 -9.21 -3.67 14.91
N PHE A 127 -9.20 -2.37 15.19
CA PHE A 127 -8.24 -1.72 16.09
C PHE A 127 -6.77 -1.90 15.66
N ILE A 128 -6.53 -1.92 14.35
CA ILE A 128 -5.20 -1.97 13.74
C ILE A 128 -4.74 -0.53 13.50
N GLU A 129 -4.09 0.08 14.47
CA GLU A 129 -3.72 1.50 14.46
C GLU A 129 -2.69 1.89 13.41
N LYS A 130 -1.88 0.94 12.91
CA LYS A 130 -0.78 1.21 11.97
C LYS A 130 -1.24 1.62 10.57
N VAL A 131 -2.48 1.29 10.18
CA VAL A 131 -3.01 1.54 8.85
C VAL A 131 -4.15 2.54 8.95
N SER A 132 -3.87 3.75 8.57
CA SER A 132 -4.80 4.88 8.59
C SER A 132 -5.18 5.32 7.17
N THR A 133 -6.19 6.18 7.04
CA THR A 133 -6.52 6.87 5.79
C THR A 133 -5.29 7.54 5.17
N ARG A 134 -4.41 8.13 6.01
CA ARG A 134 -3.16 8.74 5.55
C ARG A 134 -2.17 7.70 4.96
N THR A 135 -2.15 6.48 5.46
CA THR A 135 -1.38 5.38 4.87
C THR A 135 -1.87 5.06 3.46
N ILE A 136 -3.19 5.07 3.26
CA ILE A 136 -3.79 4.85 1.95
C ILE A 136 -3.58 6.04 1.02
N ASP A 137 -3.63 7.27 1.54
CA ASP A 137 -3.37 8.49 0.76
C ASP A 137 -2.01 8.45 0.03
N LEU A 138 -0.98 7.85 0.62
CA LEU A 138 0.35 7.75 0.00
C LEU A 138 0.34 6.99 -1.33
N GLY A 139 -0.54 5.99 -1.49
CA GLY A 139 -0.70 5.25 -2.74
C GLY A 139 -1.86 5.76 -3.61
N ALA A 140 -2.89 6.36 -2.99
CA ALA A 140 -4.07 6.89 -3.68
C ALA A 140 -3.85 8.29 -4.29
N PHE A 141 -2.87 9.05 -3.78
CA PHE A 141 -2.40 10.31 -4.38
C PHE A 141 -0.96 10.10 -4.88
N PRO A 142 -0.78 9.48 -6.05
CA PRO A 142 0.56 9.19 -6.55
C PRO A 142 1.33 10.49 -6.77
N ASP A 143 2.48 10.59 -6.09
CA ASP A 143 3.40 11.71 -6.25
C ASP A 143 4.26 11.47 -7.51
N PRO A 144 4.20 12.36 -8.52
CA PRO A 144 5.01 12.23 -9.73
C PRO A 144 6.52 12.15 -9.47
N THR A 145 6.99 12.66 -8.33
CA THR A 145 8.42 12.59 -7.97
C THR A 145 8.83 11.19 -7.50
N ILE A 146 7.87 10.39 -7.03
CA ILE A 146 8.06 9.02 -6.53
C ILE A 146 7.71 8.01 -7.61
N GLN A 147 6.70 8.28 -8.41
CA GLN A 147 6.24 7.39 -9.47
C GLN A 147 7.13 7.53 -10.70
N GLY A 148 7.66 6.41 -11.21
CA GLY A 148 8.39 6.39 -12.48
C GLY A 148 7.43 6.55 -13.68
N ASP A 149 7.95 7.04 -14.81
CA ASP A 149 7.17 7.28 -16.03
C ASP A 149 6.46 6.02 -16.57
N ASN A 150 6.97 4.84 -16.23
CA ASN A 150 6.43 3.55 -16.66
C ASN A 150 5.43 2.92 -15.69
N VAL A 151 5.12 3.59 -14.57
CA VAL A 151 4.12 3.11 -13.61
C VAL A 151 2.81 3.83 -13.86
N PRO A 152 1.77 3.16 -14.36
CA PRO A 152 0.51 3.82 -14.66
C PRO A 152 -0.16 4.33 -13.38
N VAL A 153 -0.84 5.47 -13.52
CA VAL A 153 -1.71 5.99 -12.45
C VAL A 153 -2.78 4.93 -12.16
N PRO A 154 -2.95 4.51 -10.90
CA PRO A 154 -3.93 3.49 -10.58
C PRO A 154 -5.36 4.00 -10.81
N PRO A 155 -6.30 3.12 -11.23
CA PRO A 155 -7.69 3.52 -11.51
C PRO A 155 -8.42 4.05 -10.27
N PHE A 156 -7.97 3.69 -9.07
CA PHE A 156 -8.52 4.17 -7.80
C PHE A 156 -7.92 5.51 -7.34
N ALA A 157 -6.98 6.09 -8.07
CA ALA A 157 -6.33 7.35 -7.67
C ALA A 157 -7.37 8.41 -7.31
N ALA A 158 -7.14 9.11 -6.20
CA ALA A 158 -8.00 10.19 -5.78
C ALA A 158 -7.55 11.50 -6.45
N GLU A 159 -8.50 12.23 -7.00
CA GLU A 159 -8.23 13.51 -7.68
C GLU A 159 -8.16 14.68 -6.70
N SER A 160 -8.79 14.54 -5.54
CA SER A 160 -8.93 15.59 -4.54
C SER A 160 -8.90 15.05 -3.13
N ILE A 161 -8.43 15.88 -2.19
CA ILE A 161 -8.54 15.61 -0.74
C ILE A 161 -10.01 15.51 -0.28
N LEU A 162 -10.95 16.01 -1.08
CA LEU A 162 -12.38 15.95 -0.85
C LEU A 162 -13.03 14.68 -1.46
N ASP A 163 -12.23 13.70 -1.91
CA ASP A 163 -12.75 12.42 -2.38
C ASP A 163 -13.65 11.79 -1.31
N THR A 164 -14.87 11.45 -1.70
CA THR A 164 -15.90 10.94 -0.77
C THR A 164 -15.51 9.63 -0.09
N ARG A 165 -14.73 8.77 -0.78
CA ARG A 165 -14.20 7.51 -0.24
C ARG A 165 -13.24 7.82 0.90
N ARG A 166 -12.36 8.81 0.69
CA ARG A 166 -11.40 9.30 1.68
C ARG A 166 -12.09 9.94 2.89
N LEU A 167 -13.03 10.85 2.64
CA LEU A 167 -13.77 11.52 3.73
C LEU A 167 -14.53 10.51 4.59
N ARG A 168 -15.16 9.51 3.96
CA ARG A 168 -15.82 8.43 4.69
C ARG A 168 -14.85 7.67 5.57
N SER A 169 -13.66 7.32 5.06
CA SER A 169 -12.65 6.62 5.84
C SER A 169 -12.19 7.43 7.07
N LEU A 170 -11.95 8.74 6.91
CA LEU A 170 -11.62 9.64 8.03
C LEU A 170 -12.73 9.65 9.10
N VAL A 171 -13.99 9.68 8.67
CA VAL A 171 -15.14 9.61 9.62
C VAL A 171 -15.14 8.28 10.36
N VAL A 172 -14.94 7.16 9.65
CA VAL A 172 -14.90 5.82 10.27
C VAL A 172 -13.76 5.73 11.28
N GLU A 173 -12.55 6.16 10.92
CA GLU A 173 -11.40 6.18 11.84
C GLU A 173 -11.69 7.01 13.10
N ARG A 174 -12.27 8.20 12.94
CA ARG A 174 -12.61 9.04 14.09
C ARG A 174 -13.63 8.39 15.01
N LEU A 175 -14.66 7.75 14.46
CA LEU A 175 -15.67 7.05 15.23
C LEU A 175 -15.07 5.90 16.05
N TYR A 176 -14.19 5.10 15.46
CA TYR A 176 -13.53 3.99 16.16
C TYR A 176 -12.47 4.48 17.16
N SER A 177 -11.77 5.58 16.89
CA SER A 177 -10.88 6.22 17.86
C SER A 177 -11.64 6.66 19.12
N VAL A 178 -12.77 7.31 18.95
CA VAL A 178 -13.62 7.77 20.07
C VAL A 178 -14.16 6.58 20.89
N LEU A 179 -14.53 5.47 20.22
CA LEU A 179 -14.93 4.24 20.91
C LEU A 179 -13.80 3.68 21.79
N THR A 180 -12.55 3.77 21.33
CA THR A 180 -11.37 3.32 22.11
C THR A 180 -11.18 4.18 23.35
N ASP A 181 -11.50 5.48 23.28
CA ASP A 181 -11.45 6.41 24.42
C ASP A 181 -12.63 6.24 25.40
N GLY A 182 -13.57 5.34 25.08
CA GLY A 182 -14.73 5.01 25.94
C GLY A 182 -15.99 5.83 25.65
N ASP A 183 -15.96 6.73 24.67
CA ASP A 183 -17.11 7.50 24.24
C ASP A 183 -17.88 6.77 23.14
N THR A 184 -19.19 6.87 23.13
CA THR A 184 -20.06 6.19 22.16
C THR A 184 -20.74 7.13 21.18
N LEU A 185 -20.55 8.43 21.34
CA LEU A 185 -21.19 9.46 20.53
C LEU A 185 -20.20 10.55 20.14
N VAL A 186 -20.28 10.97 18.89
CA VAL A 186 -19.61 12.15 18.36
C VAL A 186 -20.67 13.09 17.80
N SER A 187 -20.67 14.34 18.18
CA SER A 187 -21.59 15.32 17.59
C SER A 187 -21.19 15.62 16.14
N ILE A 188 -22.16 16.00 15.30
CA ILE A 188 -21.91 16.41 13.92
C ILE A 188 -20.89 17.56 13.88
N LYS A 189 -21.02 18.51 14.80
CA LYS A 189 -20.11 19.66 14.89
C LYS A 189 -18.67 19.24 15.19
N GLU A 190 -18.46 18.33 16.14
CA GLU A 190 -17.11 17.80 16.43
C GLU A 190 -16.51 17.06 15.23
N MET A 191 -17.31 16.34 14.48
CA MET A 191 -16.86 15.67 13.26
C MET A 191 -16.51 16.69 12.15
N GLU A 192 -17.32 17.73 11.96
CA GLU A 192 -17.04 18.79 11.02
C GLU A 192 -15.76 19.56 11.36
N ASP A 193 -15.55 19.88 12.63
CA ASP A 193 -14.35 20.56 13.11
C ASP A 193 -13.12 19.65 12.91
N TYR A 194 -13.20 18.37 13.24
CA TYR A 194 -12.15 17.38 13.00
C TYR A 194 -11.75 17.29 11.50
N LEU A 195 -12.72 17.17 10.61
CA LEU A 195 -12.46 17.11 9.17
C LEU A 195 -11.85 18.42 8.66
N ARG A 196 -12.31 19.57 9.14
CA ARG A 196 -11.79 20.89 8.78
C ARG A 196 -10.33 21.04 9.20
N ASP A 197 -9.98 20.59 10.40
CA ASP A 197 -8.62 20.68 10.93
C ASP A 197 -7.66 19.84 10.09
N ILE A 198 -8.03 18.59 9.76
CA ILE A 198 -7.23 17.72 8.90
C ILE A 198 -7.01 18.35 7.53
N MET A 199 -8.07 18.83 6.88
CA MET A 199 -7.97 19.44 5.54
C MET A 199 -7.10 20.70 5.55
N THR A 200 -7.20 21.51 6.60
CA THR A 200 -6.39 22.73 6.73
C THR A 200 -4.90 22.42 6.87
N GLU A 201 -4.53 21.41 7.66
CA GLU A 201 -3.14 20.99 7.82
C GLU A 201 -2.57 20.35 6.54
N GLU A 202 -3.38 19.61 5.80
CA GLU A 202 -2.97 19.00 4.53
C GLU A 202 -2.81 20.01 3.40
N ASP A 203 -3.68 21.00 3.33
CA ASP A 203 -3.54 22.12 2.37
C ASP A 203 -2.26 22.93 2.65
N LYS A 204 -1.96 23.20 3.92
CA LYS A 204 -0.69 23.82 4.30
C LYS A 204 0.52 22.97 3.89
N ALA A 205 0.47 21.66 4.14
CA ALA A 205 1.56 20.77 3.78
C ALA A 205 1.76 20.66 2.26
N ARG A 206 0.68 20.69 1.47
CA ARG A 206 0.75 20.72 0.00
C ARG A 206 1.35 22.04 -0.51
N LEU A 207 0.91 23.18 0.02
CA LEU A 207 1.47 24.49 -0.35
C LEU A 207 2.96 24.58 -0.05
N LEU A 208 3.41 24.04 1.09
CA LEU A 208 4.83 24.01 1.44
C LEU A 208 5.67 23.14 0.48
N ARG A 209 5.11 22.03 -0.04
CA ARG A 209 5.79 21.19 -1.06
C ARG A 209 5.86 21.85 -2.43
N LEU A 210 4.90 22.67 -2.79
CA LEU A 210 4.89 23.42 -4.06
C LEU A 210 5.85 24.61 -4.05
N CYS A 211 6.27 25.07 -2.88
CA CYS A 211 7.20 26.19 -2.70
C CYS A 211 8.66 25.78 -2.45
N SER A 212 8.93 24.48 -2.37
CA SER A 212 10.28 23.90 -2.19
C SER A 212 10.80 23.26 -3.49
#